data_a6727771f55aa3cc7b22165eb2f1421b
#
_entry.id   a6727771f55aa3cc7b22165eb2f1421b
#
_cell.length_a   1.000
_cell.length_b   1.000
_cell.length_c   1.000
_cell.angle_alpha   90.00
_cell.angle_beta   90.00
_cell.angle_gamma   90.00
#
_symmetry.space_group_name_H-M   'P 1'
#
loop_
_entity.id
_entity.type
_entity.pdbx_description
1 polymer ?
#
loop_
_entity_poly.entity_id
_entity_poly.type
_entity_poly.pdbx_seq_one_letter_code
_entity_poly.pdbx_strand_id
1 'polypeptide(L)'
;LMRMKDELAAYVEADGPVLAICGGYQMLGEYYKTWDGKQCDFIGAIDYYTVGAKERMIGNTLFECLPESGGSTVVGFENHSGKTYLGSGVSPLGKVLIGGGNNGEDGFEGVRYQNVFGTYSHGPVLPKNPAFCDHLLATALRGRYPELELQPLDDAAERAAHDTMVQRLTEK
;
A
#
# COMPACT_ATOMS: atom_id res chain seq x y z
N LEU A 1 12.31 5.69 -13.57
CA LEU A 1 12.58 5.33 -12.17
C LEU A 1 13.99 4.75 -12.00
N MET A 2 14.40 3.73 -12.75
CA MET A 2 15.73 3.10 -12.58
C MET A 2 16.95 4.06 -12.67
N ARG A 3 16.82 5.18 -13.39
CA ARG A 3 17.86 6.24 -13.39
C ARG A 3 17.96 7.01 -12.09
N MET A 4 16.96 6.92 -11.23
CA MET A 4 16.86 7.58 -9.91
C MET A 4 16.92 6.55 -8.78
N LYS A 5 17.50 5.37 -9.05
CA LYS A 5 17.50 4.26 -8.09
C LYS A 5 18.15 4.67 -6.76
N ASP A 6 19.34 5.23 -6.83
CA ASP A 6 20.13 5.57 -5.64
C ASP A 6 19.50 6.73 -4.86
N GLU A 7 18.94 7.73 -5.57
CA GLU A 7 18.24 8.85 -4.94
C GLU A 7 16.95 8.40 -4.26
N LEU A 8 16.19 7.49 -4.88
CA LEU A 8 14.96 6.96 -4.29
C LEU A 8 15.25 6.06 -3.11
N ALA A 9 16.27 5.20 -3.19
CA ALA A 9 16.70 4.38 -2.07
C ALA A 9 17.16 5.26 -0.89
N ALA A 10 17.99 6.27 -1.15
CA ALA A 10 18.42 7.23 -0.13
C ALA A 10 17.24 8.02 0.48
N TYR A 11 16.24 8.38 -0.33
CA TYR A 11 15.04 9.07 0.14
C TYR A 11 14.20 8.19 1.08
N VAL A 12 14.05 6.91 0.74
CA VAL A 12 13.36 5.91 1.58
C VAL A 12 14.10 5.74 2.90
N GLU A 13 15.43 5.54 2.86
CA GLU A 13 16.26 5.36 4.06
C GLU A 13 16.32 6.62 4.95
N ALA A 14 16.06 7.79 4.39
CA ALA A 14 15.96 9.06 5.12
C ALA A 14 14.54 9.34 5.65
N ASP A 15 13.70 8.32 5.81
CA ASP A 15 12.30 8.45 6.26
C ASP A 15 11.42 9.30 5.34
N GLY A 16 11.76 9.43 4.07
CA GLY A 16 10.97 10.17 3.09
C GLY A 16 9.58 9.57 2.91
N PRO A 17 8.49 10.36 3.05
CA PRO A 17 7.13 9.84 2.92
C PRO A 17 6.81 9.46 1.46
N VAL A 18 6.35 8.23 1.25
CA VAL A 18 5.98 7.69 -0.06
C VAL A 18 4.68 6.92 0.04
N LEU A 19 3.73 7.22 -0.86
CA LEU A 19 2.62 6.33 -1.19
C LEU A 19 2.92 5.69 -2.54
N ALA A 20 3.13 4.38 -2.55
CA ALA A 20 3.44 3.61 -3.74
C ALA A 20 2.28 2.66 -4.08
N ILE A 21 1.68 2.80 -5.28
CA ILE A 21 0.51 2.03 -5.67
C ILE A 21 0.84 1.09 -6.83
N CYS A 22 0.45 -0.18 -6.70
CA CYS A 22 0.53 -1.23 -7.72
C CYS A 22 1.94 -1.35 -8.33
N GLY A 23 2.15 -0.96 -9.59
CA GLY A 23 3.47 -0.98 -10.21
C GLY A 23 4.51 -0.13 -9.48
N GLY A 24 4.12 1.01 -8.89
CA GLY A 24 4.99 1.82 -8.05
C GLY A 24 5.42 1.08 -6.79
N TYR A 25 4.51 0.36 -6.16
CA TYR A 25 4.81 -0.53 -5.04
C TYR A 25 5.82 -1.61 -5.47
N GLN A 26 5.55 -2.35 -6.54
CA GLN A 26 6.45 -3.40 -7.03
C GLN A 26 7.87 -2.88 -7.28
N MET A 27 8.00 -1.69 -7.85
CA MET A 27 9.30 -1.11 -8.25
C MET A 27 10.20 -0.68 -7.09
N LEU A 28 9.68 -0.52 -5.88
CA LEU A 28 10.51 -0.25 -4.70
C LEU A 28 11.20 -1.50 -4.15
N GLY A 29 10.69 -2.68 -4.49
CA GLY A 29 11.29 -3.96 -4.12
C GLY A 29 12.54 -4.31 -4.92
N GLU A 30 13.04 -5.50 -4.73
CA GLU A 30 14.29 -5.99 -5.31
C GLU A 30 14.17 -6.30 -6.81
N TYR A 31 13.14 -7.10 -7.18
CA TYR A 31 12.92 -7.53 -8.55
C TYR A 31 11.48 -7.94 -8.83
N TYR A 32 11.14 -8.00 -10.10
CA TYR A 32 9.94 -8.65 -10.63
C TYR A 32 10.34 -9.84 -11.49
N LYS A 33 9.86 -11.04 -11.16
CA LYS A 33 10.03 -12.23 -11.99
C LYS A 33 8.72 -12.52 -12.72
N THR A 34 8.72 -12.45 -14.04
CA THR A 34 7.54 -12.75 -14.86
C THR A 34 7.16 -14.22 -14.77
N TRP A 35 5.91 -14.55 -15.08
CA TRP A 35 5.41 -15.94 -15.03
C TRP A 35 6.17 -16.89 -15.96
N ASP A 36 6.80 -16.40 -17.02
CA ASP A 36 7.64 -17.16 -17.96
C ASP A 36 9.12 -17.22 -17.54
N GLY A 37 9.44 -16.70 -16.34
CA GLY A 37 10.74 -16.83 -15.70
C GLY A 37 11.75 -15.71 -15.96
N LYS A 38 11.40 -14.70 -16.75
CA LYS A 38 12.27 -13.53 -16.95
C LYS A 38 12.28 -12.66 -15.71
N GLN A 39 13.45 -12.30 -15.20
CA GLN A 39 13.61 -11.39 -14.08
C GLN A 39 13.98 -9.99 -14.56
N CYS A 40 13.38 -9.00 -13.91
CA CYS A 40 13.69 -7.59 -14.07
C CYS A 40 14.04 -7.03 -12.69
N ASP A 41 15.29 -6.64 -12.50
CA ASP A 41 15.72 -6.00 -11.24
C ASP A 41 15.12 -4.61 -11.12
N PHE A 42 14.72 -4.26 -9.90
CA PHE A 42 14.08 -3.00 -9.57
C PHE A 42 14.95 -2.14 -8.63
N ILE A 43 14.36 -1.21 -7.91
CA ILE A 43 15.07 -0.24 -7.07
C ILE A 43 15.78 -0.94 -5.92
N GLY A 44 15.16 -1.97 -5.30
CA GLY A 44 15.72 -2.68 -4.16
C GLY A 44 15.90 -1.78 -2.93
N ALA A 45 15.01 -0.80 -2.78
CA ALA A 45 14.99 0.05 -1.59
C ALA A 45 14.39 -0.65 -0.38
N ILE A 46 13.59 -1.68 -0.60
CA ILE A 46 12.89 -2.40 0.48
C ILE A 46 12.99 -3.91 0.18
N ASP A 47 13.22 -4.69 1.22
CA ASP A 47 13.38 -6.16 1.16
C ASP A 47 12.04 -6.86 0.86
N TYR A 48 11.67 -6.89 -0.41
CA TYR A 48 10.62 -7.74 -0.96
C TYR A 48 10.78 -7.92 -2.46
N TYR A 49 10.14 -8.95 -2.99
CA TYR A 49 10.15 -9.23 -4.41
C TYR A 49 8.75 -9.59 -4.92
N THR A 50 8.56 -9.53 -6.23
CA THR A 50 7.28 -9.86 -6.87
C THR A 50 7.46 -10.95 -7.92
N VAL A 51 6.55 -11.92 -7.91
CA VAL A 51 6.47 -12.99 -8.92
C VAL A 51 5.16 -12.84 -9.69
N GLY A 52 5.25 -12.70 -10.99
CA GLY A 52 4.09 -12.64 -11.88
C GLY A 52 3.39 -13.98 -11.97
N ALA A 53 2.07 -13.98 -11.89
CA ALA A 53 1.21 -15.13 -12.15
C ALA A 53 0.47 -14.96 -13.48
N LYS A 54 -0.03 -16.07 -14.06
CA LYS A 54 -0.91 -16.00 -15.25
C LYS A 54 -2.28 -15.44 -14.90
N GLU A 55 -2.78 -15.82 -13.73
CA GLU A 55 -4.05 -15.38 -13.21
C GLU A 55 -3.90 -14.00 -12.55
N ARG A 56 -4.96 -13.20 -12.66
CA ARG A 56 -5.00 -11.87 -12.07
C ARG A 56 -5.94 -11.88 -10.86
N MET A 57 -5.53 -11.19 -9.82
CA MET A 57 -6.40 -10.79 -8.73
C MET A 57 -7.10 -9.50 -9.13
N ILE A 58 -8.43 -9.56 -9.30
CA ILE A 58 -9.25 -8.44 -9.74
C ILE A 58 -10.50 -8.39 -8.88
N GLY A 59 -10.71 -7.31 -8.17
CA GLY A 59 -11.90 -7.15 -7.34
C GLY A 59 -11.81 -5.98 -6.37
N ASN A 60 -12.91 -5.80 -5.65
CA ASN A 60 -12.90 -4.88 -4.52
C ASN A 60 -12.11 -5.49 -3.36
N THR A 61 -11.38 -4.64 -2.67
CA THR A 61 -10.57 -5.02 -1.50
C THR A 61 -11.06 -4.30 -0.25
N LEU A 62 -10.93 -4.99 0.87
CA LEU A 62 -11.06 -4.44 2.21
C LEU A 62 -9.92 -5.00 3.06
N PHE A 63 -9.14 -4.14 3.67
CA PHE A 63 -8.12 -4.53 4.63
C PHE A 63 -8.11 -3.59 5.84
N GLU A 64 -7.58 -4.06 6.93
CA GLU A 64 -7.36 -3.28 8.16
C GLU A 64 -5.87 -2.95 8.26
N CYS A 65 -5.55 -1.65 8.24
CA CYS A 65 -4.18 -1.20 8.49
C CYS A 65 -3.70 -1.67 9.85
N LEU A 66 -2.42 -2.09 9.93
CA LEU A 66 -1.82 -2.35 11.23
C LEU A 66 -1.75 -1.05 12.06
N PRO A 67 -1.67 -1.14 13.40
CA PRO A 67 -1.68 0.05 14.27
C PRO A 67 -0.64 1.10 13.90
N GLU A 68 0.57 0.69 13.53
CA GLU A 68 1.65 1.56 13.06
C GLU A 68 1.36 2.24 11.72
N SER A 69 0.37 1.77 11.00
CA SER A 69 -0.12 2.32 9.73
C SER A 69 -1.45 3.06 9.87
N GLY A 70 -1.84 3.41 11.10
CA GLY A 70 -3.02 4.20 11.41
C GLY A 70 -4.25 3.39 11.87
N GLY A 71 -4.23 2.06 11.83
CA GLY A 71 -5.27 1.19 12.39
C GLY A 71 -6.66 1.34 11.76
N SER A 72 -6.78 2.03 10.61
CA SER A 72 -8.05 2.23 9.91
C SER A 72 -8.33 1.15 8.89
N THR A 73 -9.61 0.92 8.58
CA THR A 73 -9.99 0.11 7.42
C THR A 73 -9.79 0.88 6.12
N VAL A 74 -9.39 0.17 5.07
CA VAL A 74 -9.18 0.72 3.73
C VAL A 74 -9.99 -0.09 2.72
N VAL A 75 -10.86 0.60 1.98
CA VAL A 75 -11.58 0.03 0.84
C VAL A 75 -10.91 0.46 -0.47
N GLY A 76 -10.82 -0.44 -1.41
CA GLY A 76 -10.22 -0.15 -2.71
C GLY A 76 -10.57 -1.19 -3.76
N PHE A 77 -9.74 -1.23 -4.79
CA PHE A 77 -9.87 -2.15 -5.90
C PHE A 77 -8.48 -2.66 -6.28
N GLU A 78 -8.32 -3.96 -6.39
CA GLU A 78 -7.10 -4.59 -6.87
C GLU A 78 -7.22 -5.05 -8.32
N ASN A 79 -6.15 -4.93 -9.09
CA ASN A 79 -6.06 -5.46 -10.44
C ASN A 79 -4.60 -5.73 -10.80
N HIS A 80 -4.07 -6.84 -10.33
CA HIS A 80 -2.67 -7.21 -10.56
C HIS A 80 -2.51 -8.72 -10.73
N SER A 81 -1.42 -9.13 -11.36
CA SER A 81 -0.99 -10.53 -11.46
C SER A 81 0.33 -10.79 -10.71
N GLY A 82 0.94 -9.74 -10.18
CA GLY A 82 2.14 -9.87 -9.35
C GLY A 82 1.77 -10.33 -7.96
N LYS A 83 2.45 -11.35 -7.46
CA LYS A 83 2.40 -11.81 -6.08
C LYS A 83 3.64 -11.30 -5.37
N THR A 84 3.47 -10.45 -4.38
CA THR A 84 4.56 -9.85 -3.62
C THR A 84 4.79 -10.59 -2.31
N TYR A 85 6.05 -10.87 -2.02
CA TYR A 85 6.51 -11.57 -0.83
C TYR A 85 7.47 -10.68 -0.05
N LEU A 86 7.10 -10.35 1.17
CA LEU A 86 7.88 -9.47 2.05
C LEU A 86 9.02 -10.24 2.71
N GLY A 87 10.17 -9.60 2.85
CA GLY A 87 11.29 -10.10 3.63
C GLY A 87 11.05 -10.01 5.14
N SER A 88 11.90 -10.66 5.91
CA SER A 88 11.72 -10.83 7.35
C SER A 88 11.79 -9.53 8.17
N GLY A 89 12.40 -8.48 7.63
CA GLY A 89 12.55 -7.17 8.27
C GLY A 89 11.50 -6.15 7.89
N VAL A 90 10.45 -6.56 7.15
CA VAL A 90 9.47 -5.65 6.56
C VAL A 90 8.07 -6.01 7.02
N SER A 91 7.32 -5.01 7.49
CA SER A 91 5.93 -5.19 7.93
C SER A 91 4.95 -5.03 6.77
N PRO A 92 3.84 -5.77 6.73
CA PRO A 92 2.74 -5.47 5.83
C PRO A 92 2.06 -4.15 6.22
N LEU A 93 1.39 -3.52 5.27
CA LEU A 93 0.56 -2.33 5.52
C LEU A 93 -0.67 -2.68 6.36
N GLY A 94 -1.28 -3.83 6.08
CA GLY A 94 -2.49 -4.25 6.76
C GLY A 94 -2.81 -5.73 6.59
N LYS A 95 -3.88 -6.15 7.26
CA LYS A 95 -4.44 -7.50 7.20
C LYS A 95 -5.63 -7.52 6.24
N VAL A 96 -5.62 -8.41 5.27
CA VAL A 96 -6.71 -8.58 4.31
C VAL A 96 -7.96 -9.12 5.03
N LEU A 97 -9.08 -8.47 4.81
CA LEU A 97 -10.41 -8.94 5.18
C LEU A 97 -11.14 -9.48 3.94
N ILE A 98 -11.00 -8.80 2.80
CA ILE A 98 -11.58 -9.18 1.51
C ILE A 98 -10.60 -8.80 0.41
N GLY A 99 -10.35 -9.72 -0.54
CA GLY A 99 -9.42 -9.55 -1.63
C GLY A 99 -8.24 -10.50 -1.57
N GLY A 100 -7.32 -10.38 -2.52
CA GLY A 100 -6.11 -11.18 -2.63
C GLY A 100 -4.91 -10.61 -1.86
N GLY A 101 -4.87 -9.29 -1.71
CA GLY A 101 -3.73 -8.63 -1.06
C GLY A 101 -2.41 -8.85 -1.79
N ASN A 102 -1.33 -9.00 -1.05
CA ASN A 102 0.01 -9.12 -1.62
C ASN A 102 0.17 -10.31 -2.58
N ASN A 103 -0.41 -11.46 -2.26
CA ASN A 103 -0.13 -12.70 -3.01
C ASN A 103 -1.29 -13.71 -3.03
N GLY A 104 -2.40 -13.43 -2.33
CA GLY A 104 -3.55 -14.34 -2.21
C GLY A 104 -3.33 -15.51 -1.26
N GLU A 105 -2.23 -15.54 -0.50
CA GLU A 105 -1.79 -16.70 0.29
C GLU A 105 -1.59 -16.35 1.77
N ASP A 106 -0.92 -15.23 2.08
CA ASP A 106 -0.48 -14.89 3.43
C ASP A 106 -1.50 -14.06 4.24
N GLY A 107 -2.54 -13.55 3.57
CA GLY A 107 -3.59 -12.75 4.22
C GLY A 107 -3.15 -11.31 4.55
N PHE A 108 -2.08 -10.83 3.95
CA PHE A 108 -1.59 -9.48 4.14
C PHE A 108 -1.69 -8.63 2.88
N GLU A 109 -1.78 -7.32 3.08
CA GLU A 109 -1.82 -6.31 2.03
C GLU A 109 -0.70 -5.31 2.21
N GLY A 110 -0.04 -4.99 1.08
CA GLY A 110 0.92 -3.90 0.98
C GLY A 110 2.18 -4.06 1.82
N VAL A 111 2.86 -2.95 2.00
CA VAL A 111 4.09 -2.83 2.80
C VAL A 111 4.08 -1.54 3.61
N ARG A 112 4.57 -1.63 4.83
CA ARG A 112 4.95 -0.51 5.67
C ARG A 112 6.43 -0.61 6.00
N TYR A 113 7.23 0.30 5.46
CA TYR A 113 8.65 0.40 5.76
C TYR A 113 9.00 1.87 6.01
N GLN A 114 9.45 2.20 7.21
CA GLN A 114 9.66 3.59 7.62
C GLN A 114 8.41 4.44 7.28
N ASN A 115 8.53 5.48 6.44
CA ASN A 115 7.43 6.31 5.97
C ASN A 115 6.94 5.95 4.55
N VAL A 116 7.24 4.73 4.09
CA VAL A 116 6.71 4.19 2.84
C VAL A 116 5.46 3.36 3.11
N PHE A 117 4.42 3.64 2.34
CA PHE A 117 3.15 2.91 2.31
C PHE A 117 2.97 2.37 0.89
N GLY A 118 3.22 1.09 0.71
CA GLY A 118 3.00 0.39 -0.57
C GLY A 118 1.69 -0.39 -0.52
N THR A 119 0.93 -0.41 -1.62
CA THR A 119 -0.36 -1.10 -1.68
C THR A 119 -0.71 -1.52 -3.11
N TYR A 120 -1.45 -2.62 -3.25
CA TYR A 120 -2.14 -2.98 -4.49
C TYR A 120 -3.52 -2.34 -4.61
N SER A 121 -4.01 -1.73 -3.54
CA SER A 121 -5.32 -1.08 -3.51
C SER A 121 -5.30 0.26 -4.24
N HIS A 122 -6.16 0.41 -5.23
CA HIS A 122 -6.33 1.66 -5.96
C HIS A 122 -7.81 1.98 -6.22
N GLY A 123 -8.09 2.95 -7.10
CA GLY A 123 -9.40 3.31 -7.60
C GLY A 123 -10.31 4.17 -6.77
N PRO A 124 -10.06 5.43 -6.58
CA PRO A 124 -8.98 6.17 -5.92
C PRO A 124 -8.94 5.89 -4.42
N VAL A 125 -7.78 5.50 -3.90
CA VAL A 125 -7.66 5.02 -2.52
C VAL A 125 -7.85 6.13 -1.47
N LEU A 126 -7.32 7.33 -1.69
CA LEU A 126 -7.34 8.39 -0.69
C LEU A 126 -8.76 8.97 -0.44
N PRO A 127 -9.53 9.39 -1.45
CA PRO A 127 -10.88 9.93 -1.23
C PRO A 127 -11.85 8.94 -0.60
N LYS A 128 -11.63 7.64 -0.78
CA LYS A 128 -12.49 6.61 -0.17
C LYS A 128 -12.12 6.28 1.28
N ASN A 129 -10.98 6.74 1.73
CA ASN A 129 -10.40 6.36 3.02
C ASN A 129 -9.81 7.59 3.73
N PRO A 130 -10.65 8.54 4.19
CA PRO A 130 -10.18 9.81 4.76
C PRO A 130 -9.25 9.61 5.96
N ALA A 131 -9.53 8.67 6.84
CA ALA A 131 -8.66 8.38 7.99
C ALA A 131 -7.25 7.90 7.55
N PHE A 132 -7.17 7.08 6.50
CA PHE A 132 -5.89 6.67 5.93
C PHE A 132 -5.18 7.84 5.25
N CYS A 133 -5.92 8.71 4.55
CA CYS A 133 -5.38 9.94 3.94
C CYS A 133 -4.78 10.86 5.01
N ASP A 134 -5.51 11.13 6.09
CA ASP A 134 -5.04 11.95 7.20
C ASP A 134 -3.79 11.37 7.87
N HIS A 135 -3.74 10.06 8.06
CA HIS A 135 -2.55 9.39 8.60
C HIS A 135 -1.31 9.60 7.70
N LEU A 136 -1.47 9.46 6.38
CA LEU A 136 -0.40 9.71 5.41
C LEU A 136 0.07 11.16 5.44
N LEU A 137 -0.87 12.11 5.43
CA LEU A 137 -0.56 13.55 5.49
C LEU A 137 0.13 13.91 6.80
N ALA A 138 -0.37 13.45 7.93
CA ALA A 138 0.26 13.66 9.24
C ALA A 138 1.68 13.09 9.27
N THR A 139 1.88 11.90 8.72
CA THR A 139 3.21 11.28 8.62
C THR A 139 4.15 12.11 7.77
N ALA A 140 3.69 12.57 6.60
CA ALA A 140 4.49 13.39 5.70
C ALA A 140 4.87 14.76 6.30
N LEU A 141 3.97 15.36 7.08
CA LEU A 141 4.18 16.69 7.65
C LEU A 141 5.03 16.69 8.92
N ARG A 142 4.94 15.64 9.74
CA ARG A 142 5.68 15.54 11.01
C ARG A 142 7.18 15.67 10.85
N GLY A 143 7.76 15.16 9.77
CA GLY A 143 9.19 15.30 9.50
C GLY A 143 9.67 16.74 9.35
N ARG A 144 8.78 17.64 8.91
CA ARG A 144 9.08 19.05 8.68
C ARG A 144 8.45 19.99 9.71
N TYR A 145 7.31 19.58 10.27
CA TYR A 145 6.49 20.37 11.19
C TYR A 145 6.06 19.48 12.36
N PRO A 146 6.94 19.18 13.34
CA PRO A 146 6.67 18.22 14.41
C PRO A 146 5.45 18.54 15.27
N GLU A 147 5.17 19.85 15.45
CA GLU A 147 4.04 20.34 16.27
C GLU A 147 2.75 20.54 15.48
N LEU A 148 2.74 20.20 14.17
CA LEU A 148 1.55 20.39 13.35
C LEU A 148 0.50 19.33 13.64
N GLU A 149 -0.70 19.79 13.97
CA GLU A 149 -1.90 18.99 14.03
C GLU A 149 -2.79 19.29 12.82
N LEU A 150 -3.26 18.24 12.15
CA LEU A 150 -4.23 18.39 11.07
C LEU A 150 -5.55 18.88 11.64
N GLN A 151 -6.11 19.91 11.04
CA GLN A 151 -7.45 20.37 11.40
C GLN A 151 -8.49 19.41 10.80
N PRO A 152 -9.54 19.03 11.57
CA PRO A 152 -10.60 18.18 11.05
C PRO A 152 -11.28 18.82 9.82
N LEU A 153 -11.51 18.03 8.80
CA LEU A 153 -12.32 18.39 7.63
C LEU A 153 -13.74 17.80 7.78
N ASP A 154 -14.67 18.31 7.00
CA ASP A 154 -16.00 17.70 6.88
C ASP A 154 -15.91 16.54 5.86
N ASP A 155 -15.61 15.36 6.37
CA ASP A 155 -15.50 14.11 5.59
C ASP A 155 -16.80 13.30 5.58
N ALA A 156 -17.95 13.91 5.84
CA ALA A 156 -19.21 13.18 5.99
C ALA A 156 -19.55 12.37 4.74
N ALA A 157 -19.33 12.93 3.54
CA ALA A 157 -19.58 12.24 2.27
C ALA A 157 -18.61 11.10 2.02
N GLU A 158 -17.32 11.31 2.28
CA GLU A 158 -16.23 10.32 2.13
C GLU A 158 -16.44 9.13 3.08
N ARG A 159 -16.78 9.41 4.34
CA ARG A 159 -17.11 8.39 5.35
C ARG A 159 -18.35 7.59 4.97
N ALA A 160 -19.41 8.25 4.53
CA ALA A 160 -20.62 7.56 4.06
C ALA A 160 -20.34 6.64 2.84
N ALA A 161 -19.49 7.07 1.92
CA ALA A 161 -19.06 6.26 0.78
C ALA A 161 -18.21 5.07 1.22
N HIS A 162 -17.26 5.28 2.16
CA HIS A 162 -16.46 4.22 2.77
C HIS A 162 -17.35 3.17 3.45
N ASP A 163 -18.21 3.60 4.37
CA ASP A 163 -19.10 2.72 5.14
C ASP A 163 -20.03 1.91 4.24
N THR A 164 -20.57 2.55 3.19
CA THR A 164 -21.37 1.86 2.16
C THR A 164 -20.59 0.74 1.49
N MET A 165 -19.31 0.96 1.17
CA MET A 165 -18.47 -0.08 0.56
C MET A 165 -18.12 -1.19 1.55
N VAL A 166 -17.78 -0.85 2.80
CA VAL A 166 -17.55 -1.84 3.85
C VAL A 166 -18.77 -2.73 4.02
N GLN A 167 -19.97 -2.12 4.16
CA GLN A 167 -21.23 -2.84 4.29
C GLN A 167 -21.47 -3.79 3.11
N ARG A 168 -21.37 -3.30 1.87
CA ARG A 168 -21.57 -4.13 0.66
C ARG A 168 -20.59 -5.31 0.55
N LEU A 169 -19.39 -5.16 1.07
CA LEU A 169 -18.38 -6.21 1.01
C LEU A 169 -18.53 -7.23 2.14
N THR A 170 -19.06 -6.83 3.30
CA THR A 170 -19.19 -7.70 4.48
C THR A 170 -20.56 -8.37 4.61
N GLU A 171 -21.61 -7.74 4.08
CA GLU A 171 -22.95 -8.34 4.02
C GLU A 171 -23.06 -9.26 2.78
N LYS A 172 -22.96 -10.57 3.00
CA LYS A 172 -23.26 -11.62 2.02
C LYS A 172 -24.55 -12.31 2.34
#